data_12fa5cebcd3c9ec744bea2bafce453af
#
_entry.id   12fa5cebcd3c9ec744bea2bafce453af
#
_cell.length_a   1.000
_cell.length_b   1.000
_cell.length_c   1.000
_cell.angle_alpha   90.00
_cell.angle_beta   90.00
_cell.angle_gamma   90.00
#
_symmetry.space_group_name_H-M   'P 1'
#
loop_
_entity.id
_entity.type
_entity.pdbx_description
1 polymer ?
#
loop_
_entity_poly.entity_id
_entity_poly.type
_entity_poly.pdbx_seq_one_letter_code
_entity_poly.pdbx_strand_id
1 'polypeptide(L)'
;MTACYLDASALVKLVADEAESQALREHLGSFSARLTSRIATVEVPRALSRKGPESSALAGELVVAAFEGVSLIELDTEISKRAALLLPATLRSLDAIHLASALSLREELTVVVTYDARFAEAARGAGLTVMAPA
;
A
#
# COMPACT_ATOMS: atom_id res chain seq x y z
N MET A 1 -14.29 1.93 14.44
CA MET A 1 -13.43 2.66 13.48
C MET A 1 -12.88 1.68 12.45
N THR A 2 -12.97 2.03 11.18
CA THR A 2 -12.49 1.18 10.10
C THR A 2 -11.21 1.76 9.50
N ALA A 3 -10.20 0.93 9.35
CA ALA A 3 -8.91 1.32 8.79
C ALA A 3 -8.50 0.37 7.67
N CYS A 4 -7.91 0.92 6.61
CA CYS A 4 -7.34 0.13 5.54
C CYS A 4 -5.85 0.43 5.38
N TYR A 5 -5.09 -0.59 5.00
CA TYR A 5 -3.69 -0.46 4.62
C TYR A 5 -3.58 -0.54 3.11
N LEU A 6 -2.86 0.40 2.52
CA LEU A 6 -2.63 0.46 1.07
C LEU A 6 -1.16 0.20 0.79
N ASP A 7 -0.86 -0.76 -0.08
CA ASP A 7 0.51 -0.89 -0.58
C ASP A 7 0.75 0.06 -1.76
N ALA A 8 1.95 0.05 -2.32
CA ALA A 8 2.28 0.93 -3.44
C ALA A 8 1.41 0.65 -4.67
N SER A 9 1.04 -0.61 -4.93
CA SER A 9 0.20 -0.97 -6.09
C SER A 9 -1.17 -0.30 -6.03
N ALA A 10 -1.76 -0.20 -4.84
CA ALA A 10 -3.03 0.49 -4.64
C ALA A 10 -2.88 2.00 -4.78
N LEU A 11 -1.82 2.57 -4.18
CA LEU A 11 -1.58 4.01 -4.25
C LEU A 11 -1.32 4.49 -5.69
N VAL A 12 -0.61 3.70 -6.50
CA VAL A 12 -0.38 4.02 -7.92
C VAL A 12 -1.71 4.16 -8.67
N LYS A 13 -2.71 3.34 -8.35
CA LYS A 13 -4.03 3.44 -8.99
C LYS A 13 -4.82 4.67 -8.57
N LEU A 14 -4.45 5.33 -7.48
CA LEU A 14 -5.03 6.62 -7.09
C LEU A 14 -4.41 7.78 -7.87
N VAL A 15 -3.22 7.57 -8.42
CA VAL A 15 -2.49 8.59 -9.21
C VAL A 15 -2.71 8.39 -10.70
N ALA A 16 -2.45 7.18 -11.20
CA ALA A 16 -2.69 6.81 -12.58
C ALA A 16 -4.15 6.38 -12.76
N ASP A 17 -4.79 6.88 -13.82
CA ASP A 17 -6.18 6.50 -14.11
C ASP A 17 -6.19 5.17 -14.86
N GLU A 18 -6.47 4.11 -14.13
CA GLU A 18 -6.54 2.74 -14.63
C GLU A 18 -7.95 2.19 -14.45
N ALA A 19 -8.21 1.00 -14.99
CA ALA A 19 -9.55 0.41 -14.98
C ALA A 19 -10.16 0.31 -13.58
N GLU A 20 -9.36 -0.01 -12.56
CA GLU A 20 -9.81 -0.22 -11.19
C GLU A 20 -9.85 1.05 -10.34
N SER A 21 -9.35 2.18 -10.85
CA SER A 21 -9.16 3.40 -10.05
C SER A 21 -10.45 3.95 -9.46
N GLN A 22 -11.54 3.93 -10.21
CA GLN A 22 -12.83 4.42 -9.71
C GLN A 22 -13.37 3.52 -8.60
N ALA A 23 -13.36 2.20 -8.83
CA ALA A 23 -13.82 1.24 -7.81
C ALA A 23 -13.01 1.36 -6.53
N LEU A 24 -11.70 1.57 -6.66
CA LEU A 24 -10.82 1.80 -5.52
C LEU A 24 -11.21 3.04 -4.74
N ARG A 25 -11.41 4.18 -5.42
CA ARG A 25 -11.81 5.43 -4.77
C ARG A 25 -13.14 5.28 -4.01
N GLU A 26 -14.10 4.62 -4.63
CA GLU A 26 -15.39 4.37 -4.00
C GLU A 26 -15.24 3.50 -2.75
N HIS A 27 -14.45 2.44 -2.84
CA HIS A 27 -14.19 1.55 -1.72
C HIS A 27 -13.51 2.28 -0.56
N LEU A 28 -12.49 3.11 -0.85
CA LEU A 28 -11.77 3.86 0.17
C LEU A 28 -12.63 4.87 0.91
N GLY A 29 -13.70 5.36 0.28
CA GLY A 29 -14.64 6.28 0.91
C GLY A 29 -15.35 5.71 2.13
N SER A 30 -15.38 4.39 2.28
CA SER A 30 -16.02 3.73 3.42
C SER A 30 -15.12 3.59 4.66
N PHE A 31 -13.82 3.95 4.54
CA PHE A 31 -12.87 3.83 5.65
C PHE A 31 -12.62 5.17 6.33
N SER A 32 -12.52 5.15 7.65
CA SER A 32 -12.25 6.35 8.44
C SER A 32 -10.74 6.64 8.54
N ALA A 33 -9.89 5.64 8.29
CA ALA A 33 -8.44 5.80 8.33
C ALA A 33 -7.78 5.02 7.19
N ARG A 34 -6.76 5.62 6.59
CA ARG A 34 -5.95 5.03 5.53
C ARG A 34 -4.50 5.05 5.98
N LEU A 35 -3.81 3.93 5.81
CA LEU A 35 -2.45 3.73 6.28
C LEU A 35 -1.58 3.16 5.17
N THR A 36 -0.31 3.52 5.18
CA THR A 36 0.70 2.90 4.33
C THR A 36 2.07 2.99 5.01
N SER A 37 3.08 2.40 4.41
CA SER A 37 4.45 2.53 4.88
C SER A 37 5.12 3.79 4.34
N ARG A 38 6.04 4.34 5.10
CA ARG A 38 6.92 5.42 4.63
C ARG A 38 7.59 5.09 3.29
N ILE A 39 7.93 3.80 3.04
CA ILE A 39 8.59 3.41 1.79
C ILE A 39 7.72 3.66 0.55
N ALA A 40 6.41 3.71 0.71
CA ALA A 40 5.51 4.01 -0.41
C ALA A 40 5.78 5.39 -1.01
N THR A 41 6.29 6.33 -0.21
CA THR A 41 6.66 7.68 -0.70
C THR A 41 7.82 7.65 -1.68
N VAL A 42 8.59 6.57 -1.71
CA VAL A 42 9.64 6.32 -2.70
C VAL A 42 9.10 5.46 -3.84
N GLU A 43 8.38 4.40 -3.51
CA GLU A 43 7.89 3.42 -4.49
C GLU A 43 6.92 4.04 -5.51
N VAL A 44 5.98 4.85 -5.04
CA VAL A 44 4.92 5.39 -5.92
C VAL A 44 5.49 6.32 -7.00
N PRO A 45 6.30 7.34 -6.67
CA PRO A 45 6.93 8.17 -7.71
C PRO A 45 7.80 7.37 -8.68
N ARG A 46 8.54 6.38 -8.18
CA ARG A 46 9.39 5.55 -9.03
C ARG A 46 8.56 4.67 -9.99
N ALA A 47 7.45 4.13 -9.50
CA ALA A 47 6.54 3.35 -10.35
C ALA A 47 5.94 4.21 -11.48
N LEU A 48 5.56 5.45 -11.17
CA LEU A 48 5.04 6.38 -12.15
C LEU A 48 6.11 6.78 -13.16
N SER A 49 7.35 6.99 -12.73
CA SER A 49 8.47 7.30 -13.63
C SER A 49 8.72 6.20 -14.64
N ARG A 50 8.50 4.94 -14.26
CA ARG A 50 8.64 3.80 -15.18
C ARG A 50 7.54 3.77 -16.26
N LYS A 51 6.43 4.45 -16.04
CA LYS A 51 5.34 4.56 -17.04
C LYS A 51 5.62 5.58 -18.13
N GLY A 52 6.69 6.37 -17.98
CA GLY A 52 7.14 7.33 -18.99
C GLY A 52 7.09 8.78 -18.53
N PRO A 53 7.69 9.70 -19.33
CA PRO A 53 7.79 11.13 -18.99
C PRO A 53 6.45 11.83 -18.77
N GLU A 54 5.42 11.42 -19.51
CA GLU A 54 4.08 12.00 -19.39
C GLU A 54 3.47 11.75 -18.03
N SER A 55 3.66 10.54 -17.52
CA SER A 55 3.19 10.19 -16.18
C SER A 55 3.95 10.94 -15.10
N SER A 56 5.26 11.19 -15.28
CA SER A 56 6.06 11.91 -14.31
C SER A 56 5.83 13.41 -14.30
N ALA A 57 5.38 14.00 -15.41
CA ALA A 57 5.15 15.45 -15.49
C ALA A 57 4.03 15.93 -14.57
N LEU A 58 2.97 15.13 -14.39
CA LEU A 58 1.85 15.42 -13.49
C LEU A 58 1.98 14.72 -12.15
N ALA A 59 2.97 13.85 -12.01
CA ALA A 59 3.11 12.97 -10.86
C ALA A 59 3.28 13.71 -9.53
N GLY A 60 3.97 14.86 -9.53
CA GLY A 60 4.23 15.59 -8.29
C GLY A 60 2.96 15.97 -7.55
N GLU A 61 2.02 16.61 -8.23
CA GLU A 61 0.75 17.05 -7.63
C GLU A 61 -0.17 15.87 -7.31
N LEU A 62 -0.24 14.90 -8.23
CA LEU A 62 -1.09 13.72 -8.06
C LEU A 62 -0.59 12.82 -6.94
N VAL A 63 0.72 12.68 -6.78
CA VAL A 63 1.32 11.92 -5.68
C VAL A 63 0.98 12.58 -4.35
N VAL A 64 1.14 13.90 -4.23
CA VAL A 64 0.75 14.62 -3.01
C VAL A 64 -0.73 14.38 -2.69
N ALA A 65 -1.60 14.47 -3.70
CA ALA A 65 -3.03 14.22 -3.51
C ALA A 65 -3.33 12.78 -3.07
N ALA A 66 -2.61 11.79 -3.62
CA ALA A 66 -2.82 10.38 -3.26
C ALA A 66 -2.45 10.08 -1.80
N PHE A 67 -1.45 10.80 -1.26
CA PHE A 67 -1.03 10.63 0.14
C PHE A 67 -1.80 11.52 1.11
N GLU A 68 -2.63 12.42 0.62
CA GLU A 68 -3.44 13.27 1.48
C GLU A 68 -4.42 12.41 2.30
N GLY A 69 -4.42 12.61 3.62
CA GLY A 69 -5.25 11.84 4.52
C GLY A 69 -4.76 10.42 4.77
N VAL A 70 -3.57 10.07 4.31
CA VAL A 70 -2.95 8.77 4.54
C VAL A 70 -1.90 8.90 5.65
N SER A 71 -2.04 8.10 6.71
CA SER A 71 -1.05 8.04 7.78
C SER A 71 0.10 7.13 7.38
N LEU A 72 1.33 7.58 7.63
CA LEU A 72 2.54 6.84 7.26
C LEU A 72 3.09 6.10 8.47
N ILE A 73 3.34 4.79 8.30
CA ILE A 73 4.02 3.98 9.29
C ILE A 73 5.51 4.03 8.99
N GLU A 74 6.29 4.55 9.95
CA GLU A 74 7.72 4.71 9.76
C GLU A 74 8.43 3.36 9.72
N LEU A 75 9.48 3.27 8.91
CA LEU A 75 10.38 2.12 8.90
C LEU A 75 11.36 2.26 10.07
N ASP A 76 10.90 1.89 11.24
CA ASP A 76 11.70 1.92 12.46
C ASP A 76 12.39 0.57 12.71
N THR A 77 13.09 0.47 13.83
CA THR A 77 13.83 -0.75 14.20
C THR A 77 12.90 -1.95 14.37
N GLU A 78 11.74 -1.75 14.98
CA GLU A 78 10.78 -2.83 15.20
C GLU A 78 10.20 -3.37 13.90
N ILE A 79 9.80 -2.48 12.99
CA ILE A 79 9.31 -2.87 11.67
C ILE A 79 10.42 -3.60 10.89
N SER A 80 11.65 -3.08 10.93
CA SER A 80 12.79 -3.69 10.24
C SER A 80 13.07 -5.12 10.73
N LYS A 81 13.07 -5.31 12.04
CA LYS A 81 13.28 -6.64 12.63
C LYS A 81 12.18 -7.62 12.25
N ARG A 82 10.93 -7.17 12.33
CA ARG A 82 9.78 -7.99 11.96
C ARG A 82 9.82 -8.38 10.49
N ALA A 83 10.08 -7.41 9.61
CA ALA A 83 10.16 -7.65 8.17
C ALA A 83 11.25 -8.66 7.82
N ALA A 84 12.41 -8.56 8.48
CA ALA A 84 13.55 -9.45 8.23
C ALA A 84 13.24 -10.93 8.50
N LEU A 85 12.27 -11.22 9.38
CA LEU A 85 11.94 -12.57 9.80
C LEU A 85 10.63 -13.10 9.21
N LEU A 86 9.94 -12.32 8.38
CA LEU A 86 8.66 -12.73 7.80
C LEU A 86 8.82 -13.90 6.83
N LEU A 87 7.83 -14.79 6.85
CA LEU A 87 7.72 -15.90 5.93
C LEU A 87 6.64 -15.60 4.88
N PRO A 88 6.76 -16.14 3.68
CA PRO A 88 7.86 -17.00 3.22
C PRO A 88 9.15 -16.22 2.99
N ALA A 89 10.29 -16.90 3.13
CA ALA A 89 11.60 -16.27 2.96
C ALA A 89 11.82 -15.71 1.53
N THR A 90 11.01 -16.16 0.57
CA THR A 90 11.02 -15.67 -0.82
C THR A 90 10.27 -14.35 -1.01
N LEU A 91 9.57 -13.86 0.01
CA LEU A 91 8.88 -12.57 -0.06
C LEU A 91 9.92 -11.46 -0.24
N ARG A 92 9.66 -10.58 -1.21
CA ARG A 92 10.58 -9.48 -1.51
C ARG A 92 10.69 -8.51 -0.33
N SER A 93 11.84 -7.88 -0.17
CA SER A 93 12.12 -7.00 0.97
C SER A 93 11.10 -5.87 1.14
N LEU A 94 10.71 -5.19 0.06
CA LEU A 94 9.72 -4.12 0.15
C LEU A 94 8.35 -4.66 0.54
N ASP A 95 7.96 -5.81 0.02
CA ASP A 95 6.70 -6.47 0.40
C ASP A 95 6.74 -6.91 1.87
N ALA A 96 7.88 -7.39 2.35
CA ALA A 96 8.06 -7.74 3.75
C ALA A 96 7.90 -6.53 4.66
N ILE A 97 8.39 -5.37 4.25
CA ILE A 97 8.22 -4.12 4.99
C ILE A 97 6.75 -3.70 5.01
N HIS A 98 6.05 -3.77 3.88
CA HIS A 98 4.61 -3.50 3.84
C HIS A 98 3.84 -4.46 4.75
N LEU A 99 4.15 -5.74 4.68
CA LEU A 99 3.46 -6.74 5.50
C LEU A 99 3.72 -6.53 6.99
N ALA A 100 4.97 -6.26 7.38
CA ALA A 100 5.32 -5.96 8.76
C ALA A 100 4.60 -4.71 9.26
N SER A 101 4.50 -3.69 8.41
CA SER A 101 3.80 -2.44 8.72
C SER A 101 2.31 -2.69 8.97
N ALA A 102 1.66 -3.45 8.08
CA ALA A 102 0.25 -3.80 8.23
C ALA A 102 0.03 -4.64 9.51
N LEU A 103 0.89 -5.61 9.76
CA LEU A 103 0.80 -6.48 10.94
C LEU A 103 0.98 -5.72 12.25
N SER A 104 1.75 -4.63 12.25
CA SER A 104 1.95 -3.81 13.45
C SER A 104 0.65 -3.18 13.96
N LEU A 105 -0.35 -3.05 13.07
CA LEU A 105 -1.65 -2.47 13.38
C LEU A 105 -2.80 -3.44 13.12
N ARG A 106 -2.53 -4.74 13.19
CA ARG A 106 -3.53 -5.77 12.81
C ARG A 106 -4.85 -5.66 13.58
N GLU A 107 -4.81 -5.26 14.83
CA GLU A 107 -6.02 -5.16 15.66
C GLU A 107 -6.93 -4.01 15.24
N GLU A 108 -6.35 -2.92 14.73
CA GLU A 108 -7.07 -1.75 14.24
C GLU A 108 -7.41 -1.84 12.77
N LEU A 109 -6.78 -2.78 12.06
CA LEU A 109 -6.85 -2.88 10.62
C LEU A 109 -8.03 -3.73 10.18
N THR A 110 -8.89 -3.19 9.30
CA THR A 110 -10.03 -3.91 8.73
C THR A 110 -9.60 -4.70 7.49
N VAL A 111 -8.81 -4.09 6.61
CA VAL A 111 -8.45 -4.69 5.33
C VAL A 111 -7.13 -4.15 4.80
N VAL A 112 -6.43 -4.99 4.06
CA VAL A 112 -5.29 -4.60 3.21
C VAL A 112 -5.80 -4.49 1.79
N VAL A 113 -5.55 -3.39 1.13
CA VAL A 113 -5.91 -3.16 -0.27
C VAL A 113 -4.65 -3.25 -1.12
N THR A 114 -4.62 -4.19 -2.03
CA THR A 114 -3.49 -4.40 -2.93
C THR A 114 -3.94 -5.00 -4.26
N TYR A 115 -3.20 -4.69 -5.31
CA TYR A 115 -3.37 -5.28 -6.64
C TYR A 115 -2.20 -6.20 -7.03
N ASP A 116 -1.28 -6.43 -6.09
CA ASP A 116 -0.16 -7.36 -6.26
C ASP A 116 -0.57 -8.73 -5.71
N ALA A 117 -0.67 -9.71 -6.61
CA ALA A 117 -1.13 -11.07 -6.25
C ALA A 117 -0.21 -11.76 -5.23
N ARG A 118 1.10 -11.55 -5.32
CA ARG A 118 2.06 -12.16 -4.40
C ARG A 118 1.95 -11.56 -3.00
N PHE A 119 1.83 -10.24 -2.93
CA PHE A 119 1.63 -9.56 -1.66
C PHE A 119 0.29 -9.97 -1.04
N ALA A 120 -0.77 -10.05 -1.85
CA ALA A 120 -2.09 -10.48 -1.39
C ALA A 120 -2.03 -11.87 -0.75
N GLU A 121 -1.34 -12.81 -1.39
CA GLU A 121 -1.19 -14.17 -0.86
C GLU A 121 -0.45 -14.16 0.48
N ALA A 122 0.65 -13.41 0.57
CA ALA A 122 1.43 -13.32 1.81
C ALA A 122 0.60 -12.68 2.94
N ALA A 123 -0.17 -11.65 2.64
CA ALA A 123 -1.02 -10.98 3.62
C ALA A 123 -2.12 -11.91 4.13
N ARG A 124 -2.76 -12.64 3.24
CA ARG A 124 -3.78 -13.65 3.63
C ARG A 124 -3.15 -14.75 4.49
N GLY A 125 -1.96 -15.22 4.10
CA GLY A 125 -1.22 -16.23 4.86
C GLY A 125 -0.86 -15.76 6.27
N ALA A 126 -0.71 -14.46 6.47
CA ALA A 126 -0.46 -13.85 7.77
C ALA A 126 -1.75 -13.57 8.56
N GLY A 127 -2.91 -13.92 8.01
CA GLY A 127 -4.20 -13.75 8.69
C GLY A 127 -4.90 -12.42 8.43
N LEU A 128 -4.44 -11.64 7.46
CA LEU A 128 -5.06 -10.36 7.12
C LEU A 128 -6.13 -10.55 6.04
N THR A 129 -7.17 -9.75 6.11
CA THR A 129 -8.19 -9.67 5.05
C THR A 129 -7.65 -8.80 3.92
N VAL A 130 -7.82 -9.25 2.68
CA VAL A 130 -7.28 -8.55 1.50
C VAL A 130 -8.41 -8.27 0.52
N MET A 131 -8.39 -7.08 -0.09
CA MET A 131 -9.30 -6.69 -1.16
C MET A 131 -8.54 -6.02 -2.30
N ALA A 132 -9.07 -6.22 -3.51
CA ALA A 132 -8.61 -5.57 -4.73
C ALA A 132 -9.83 -5.06 -5.49
N PRO A 133 -10.40 -3.90 -5.10
CA PRO A 133 -11.62 -3.38 -5.72
C PRO A 133 -11.48 -3.19 -7.24
N ALA A 134 -12.47 -3.67 -7.98
CA ALA A 134 -12.44 -3.64 -9.44
C ALA A 134 -13.84 -3.39 -10.03
#